data_344b6ebaea81fac952749e11e511b583
#
_entry.id   344b6ebaea81fac952749e11e511b583
#
_cell.length_a   1.000
_cell.length_b   1.000
_cell.length_c   1.000
_cell.angle_alpha   90.00
_cell.angle_beta   90.00
_cell.angle_gamma   90.00
#
_symmetry.space_group_name_H-M   'P 1'
#
loop_
_entity.id
_entity.type
_entity.pdbx_description
1 polymer ?
#
loop_
_entity_poly.entity_id
_entity_poly.type
_entity_poly.pdbx_seq_one_letter_code
_entity_poly.pdbx_strand_id
1 'polypeptide(L)'
;MYDQQDTKNNQQMIKKEAGRMLLCMLPFAAASVAAFILRIEPLCIAATVLMVAVMIFMWDLKLGPHLRYRAFLKEIQSGLSRQTVGALVRISPDPVYQDGVYSREIFINIYEDMSEEGERRFLLDMAKDIDEGLMGRDIVVTSHGSYALGIEAAGA
;
A
#
# COMPACT_ATOMS: atom_id res chain seq x y z
N MET A 1 11.20 -4.34 9.81
CA MET A 1 9.97 -4.85 9.17
C MET A 1 9.81 -4.31 7.75
N TYR A 2 9.96 -3.02 7.48
CA TYR A 2 10.05 -2.44 6.13
C TYR A 2 11.50 -2.29 5.72
N ASP A 3 11.90 -2.97 4.63
CA ASP A 3 13.29 -3.02 4.16
C ASP A 3 13.43 -2.35 2.79
N GLN A 4 14.66 -2.06 2.40
CA GLN A 4 14.99 -1.59 1.05
C GLN A 4 14.52 -2.56 -0.04
N GLN A 5 14.36 -3.84 0.31
CA GLN A 5 13.82 -4.85 -0.60
C GLN A 5 12.35 -4.58 -0.95
N ASP A 6 11.52 -4.13 0.01
CA ASP A 6 10.13 -3.77 -0.24
C ASP A 6 10.03 -2.63 -1.27
N THR A 7 10.91 -1.63 -1.14
CA THR A 7 10.99 -0.52 -2.11
C THR A 7 11.40 -0.99 -3.50
N LYS A 8 12.38 -1.89 -3.60
CA LYS A 8 12.83 -2.46 -4.89
C LYS A 8 11.74 -3.30 -5.53
N ASN A 9 11.08 -4.15 -4.75
CA ASN A 9 9.98 -5.00 -5.23
C ASN A 9 8.83 -4.14 -5.78
N ASN A 10 8.43 -3.10 -5.03
CA ASN A 10 7.39 -2.18 -5.50
C ASN A 10 7.80 -1.42 -6.76
N GLN A 11 9.06 -0.99 -6.88
CA GLN A 11 9.57 -0.35 -8.11
C GLN A 11 9.52 -1.31 -9.31
N GLN A 12 9.83 -2.59 -9.12
CA GLN A 12 9.72 -3.59 -10.19
C GLN A 12 8.26 -3.79 -10.62
N MET A 13 7.33 -3.82 -9.65
CA MET A 13 5.90 -3.91 -9.95
C MET A 13 5.41 -2.69 -10.74
N ILE A 14 5.80 -1.47 -10.34
CA ILE A 14 5.47 -0.25 -11.07
C ILE A 14 5.96 -0.33 -12.51
N LYS A 15 7.22 -0.73 -12.75
CA LYS A 15 7.78 -0.86 -14.10
C LYS A 15 7.03 -1.91 -14.93
N LYS A 16 6.69 -3.05 -14.32
CA LYS A 16 5.96 -4.14 -14.97
C LYS A 16 4.55 -3.71 -15.38
N GLU A 17 3.81 -3.05 -14.48
CA GLU A 17 2.45 -2.59 -14.77
C GLU A 17 2.43 -1.41 -15.75
N ALA A 18 3.40 -0.49 -15.68
CA ALA A 18 3.57 0.57 -16.68
C ALA A 18 3.89 -0.01 -18.07
N GLY A 19 4.74 -1.03 -18.15
CA GLY A 19 5.04 -1.73 -19.40
C GLY A 19 3.81 -2.43 -19.99
N ARG A 20 3.00 -3.08 -19.14
CA ARG A 20 1.72 -3.69 -19.56
C ARG A 20 0.73 -2.65 -20.06
N MET A 21 0.60 -1.53 -19.36
CA MET A 21 -0.26 -0.43 -19.78
C MET A 21 0.15 0.07 -21.16
N LEU A 22 1.44 0.30 -21.40
CA LEU A 22 1.96 0.72 -22.70
C LEU A 22 1.63 -0.31 -23.80
N LEU A 23 1.81 -1.61 -23.51
CA LEU A 23 1.49 -2.68 -24.45
C LEU A 23 0.00 -2.72 -24.81
N CYS A 24 -0.88 -2.53 -23.83
CA CYS A 24 -2.32 -2.47 -24.05
C CYS A 24 -2.76 -1.25 -24.88
N MET A 25 -2.02 -0.14 -24.82
CA MET A 25 -2.33 1.08 -25.58
C MET A 25 -1.86 1.01 -27.03
N LEU A 26 -0.85 0.20 -27.36
CA LEU A 26 -0.27 0.09 -28.71
C LEU A 26 -1.30 -0.18 -29.83
N PRO A 27 -2.25 -1.15 -29.70
CA PRO A 27 -3.22 -1.42 -30.76
C PRO A 27 -4.15 -0.24 -31.03
N PHE A 28 -4.55 0.48 -29.98
CA PHE A 28 -5.41 1.67 -30.13
C PHE A 28 -4.65 2.83 -30.77
N ALA A 29 -3.40 3.03 -30.39
CA ALA A 29 -2.55 4.03 -31.01
C ALA A 29 -2.33 3.71 -32.50
N ALA A 30 -2.03 2.45 -32.84
CA ALA A 30 -1.90 2.02 -34.23
C ALA A 30 -3.19 2.21 -35.02
N ALA A 31 -4.34 1.87 -34.45
CA ALA A 31 -5.65 2.06 -35.08
C ALA A 31 -5.97 3.55 -35.30
N SER A 32 -5.64 4.41 -34.33
CA SER A 32 -5.81 5.87 -34.46
C SER A 32 -4.97 6.44 -35.58
N VAL A 33 -3.68 6.04 -35.67
CA VAL A 33 -2.79 6.49 -36.75
C VAL A 33 -3.26 6.00 -38.13
N ALA A 34 -3.66 4.73 -38.23
CA ALA A 34 -4.19 4.17 -39.48
C ALA A 34 -5.47 4.87 -39.91
N ALA A 35 -6.41 5.12 -38.99
CA ALA A 35 -7.64 5.87 -39.27
C ALA A 35 -7.36 7.31 -39.73
N PHE A 36 -6.35 7.95 -39.13
CA PHE A 36 -5.91 9.31 -39.56
C PHE A 36 -5.37 9.30 -40.97
N ILE A 37 -4.52 8.33 -41.34
CA ILE A 37 -3.97 8.22 -42.72
C ILE A 37 -5.10 7.93 -43.73
N LEU A 38 -6.06 7.09 -43.38
CA LEU A 38 -7.20 6.75 -44.23
C LEU A 38 -8.29 7.84 -44.26
N ARG A 39 -8.12 8.91 -43.49
CA ARG A 39 -9.09 10.03 -43.36
C ARG A 39 -10.47 9.60 -42.88
N ILE A 40 -10.53 8.55 -42.01
CA ILE A 40 -11.77 8.07 -41.43
C ILE A 40 -11.91 8.75 -40.05
N GLU A 41 -12.41 9.96 -40.01
CA GLU A 41 -12.53 10.78 -38.80
C GLU A 41 -13.24 10.10 -37.64
N PRO A 42 -14.44 9.46 -37.82
CA PRO A 42 -15.15 8.86 -36.70
C PRO A 42 -14.35 7.69 -36.06
N LEU A 43 -13.62 6.94 -36.87
CA LEU A 43 -12.77 5.85 -36.38
C LEU A 43 -11.57 6.34 -35.56
N CYS A 44 -10.96 7.46 -36.03
CA CYS A 44 -9.86 8.11 -35.32
C CYS A 44 -10.31 8.60 -33.94
N ILE A 45 -11.46 9.25 -33.84
CA ILE A 45 -12.04 9.71 -32.59
C ILE A 45 -12.32 8.56 -31.65
N ALA A 46 -13.02 7.51 -32.17
CA ALA A 46 -13.37 6.35 -31.36
C ALA A 46 -12.13 5.62 -30.81
N ALA A 47 -11.10 5.40 -31.62
CA ALA A 47 -9.86 4.76 -31.21
C ALA A 47 -9.12 5.59 -30.15
N THR A 48 -9.09 6.92 -30.29
CA THR A 48 -8.45 7.82 -29.32
C THR A 48 -9.20 7.81 -27.98
N VAL A 49 -10.54 7.89 -28.01
CA VAL A 49 -11.37 7.84 -26.79
C VAL A 49 -11.17 6.51 -26.05
N LEU A 50 -11.16 5.38 -26.77
CA LEU A 50 -10.90 4.07 -26.17
C LEU A 50 -9.49 3.99 -25.57
N MET A 51 -8.48 4.53 -26.25
CA MET A 51 -7.12 4.57 -25.72
C MET A 51 -7.04 5.32 -24.38
N VAL A 52 -7.68 6.50 -24.30
CA VAL A 52 -7.72 7.32 -23.09
C VAL A 52 -8.49 6.59 -21.97
N ALA A 53 -9.62 5.96 -22.28
CA ALA A 53 -10.39 5.19 -21.31
C ALA A 53 -9.57 4.02 -20.73
N VAL A 54 -8.86 3.26 -21.56
CA VAL A 54 -7.97 2.18 -21.14
C VAL A 54 -6.84 2.73 -20.27
N MET A 55 -6.26 3.88 -20.64
CA MET A 55 -5.20 4.51 -19.85
C MET A 55 -5.67 4.87 -18.45
N ILE A 56 -6.82 5.53 -18.32
CA ILE A 56 -7.39 5.94 -17.02
C ILE A 56 -7.68 4.69 -16.16
N PHE A 57 -8.32 3.69 -16.76
CA PHE A 57 -8.66 2.45 -16.07
C PHE A 57 -7.43 1.69 -15.56
N MET A 58 -6.41 1.53 -16.41
CA MET A 58 -5.17 0.86 -16.02
C MET A 58 -4.38 1.66 -14.98
N TRP A 59 -4.39 2.99 -15.09
CA TRP A 59 -3.76 3.87 -14.12
C TRP A 59 -4.38 3.72 -12.74
N ASP A 60 -5.70 3.82 -12.65
CA ASP A 60 -6.39 3.82 -11.36
C ASP A 60 -6.36 2.45 -10.67
N LEU A 61 -6.59 1.36 -11.43
CA LEU A 61 -6.66 0.02 -10.87
C LEU A 61 -5.31 -0.67 -10.68
N LYS A 62 -4.33 -0.39 -11.54
CA LYS A 62 -3.06 -1.14 -11.53
C LYS A 62 -1.89 -0.32 -11.05
N LEU A 63 -1.73 0.89 -11.56
CA LEU A 63 -0.56 1.70 -11.26
C LEU A 63 -0.74 2.54 -9.98
N GLY A 64 -1.94 3.09 -9.78
CA GLY A 64 -2.27 3.97 -8.65
C GLY A 64 -1.95 3.36 -7.28
N PRO A 65 -2.38 2.13 -6.95
CA PRO A 65 -2.06 1.49 -5.68
C PRO A 65 -0.56 1.38 -5.41
N HIS A 66 0.23 0.99 -6.42
CA HIS A 66 1.68 0.88 -6.28
C HIS A 66 2.38 2.23 -6.08
N LEU A 67 1.86 3.30 -6.70
CA LEU A 67 2.38 4.65 -6.51
C LEU A 67 2.07 5.18 -5.10
N ARG A 68 0.86 4.93 -4.59
CA ARG A 68 0.47 5.28 -3.21
C ARG A 68 1.32 4.52 -2.20
N TYR A 69 1.49 3.21 -2.41
CA TYR A 69 2.37 2.40 -1.56
C TYR A 69 3.83 2.88 -1.59
N ARG A 70 4.33 3.32 -2.74
CA ARG A 70 5.67 3.93 -2.84
C ARG A 70 5.77 5.22 -2.03
N ALA A 71 4.74 6.07 -2.06
CA ALA A 71 4.71 7.30 -1.28
C ALA A 71 4.74 6.99 0.22
N PHE A 72 3.92 6.03 0.65
CA PHE A 72 3.89 5.51 2.02
C PHE A 72 5.26 4.96 2.48
N LEU A 73 5.92 4.11 1.68
CA LEU A 73 7.26 3.60 2.02
C LEU A 73 8.29 4.72 2.17
N LYS A 74 8.22 5.74 1.31
CA LYS A 74 9.13 6.89 1.38
C LYS A 74 8.89 7.72 2.64
N GLU A 75 7.64 7.93 3.02
CA GLU A 75 7.27 8.66 4.23
C GLU A 75 7.76 7.95 5.49
N ILE A 76 7.54 6.65 5.59
CA ILE A 76 8.02 5.82 6.70
C ILE A 76 9.55 5.87 6.83
N GLN A 77 10.28 5.79 5.71
CA GLN A 77 11.75 5.79 5.73
C GLN A 77 12.35 7.15 6.08
N SER A 78 11.63 8.24 5.86
CA SER A 78 12.08 9.61 6.15
C SER A 78 11.62 10.15 7.49
N GLY A 79 10.65 9.49 8.14
CA GLY A 79 10.00 9.97 9.34
C GLY A 79 10.69 9.55 10.64
N LEU A 80 10.37 10.29 11.72
CA LEU A 80 10.78 9.92 13.06
C LEU A 80 9.99 8.71 13.54
N SER A 81 10.68 7.66 13.97
CA SER A 81 10.05 6.51 14.61
C SER A 81 9.95 6.73 16.12
N ARG A 82 8.84 6.26 16.69
CA ARG A 82 8.59 6.24 18.13
C ARG A 82 8.43 4.80 18.58
N GLN A 83 9.01 4.46 19.70
CA GLN A 83 8.79 3.17 20.36
C GLN A 83 7.72 3.32 21.45
N THR A 84 6.80 2.39 21.47
CA THR A 84 5.76 2.28 22.49
C THR A 84 5.76 0.87 23.02
N VAL A 85 5.82 0.74 24.33
CA VAL A 85 5.80 -0.55 25.02
C VAL A 85 4.42 -0.75 25.63
N GLY A 86 3.87 -1.95 25.51
CA GLY A 86 2.58 -2.30 26.11
C GLY A 86 2.19 -3.72 25.76
N ALA A 87 1.16 -4.20 26.42
CA ALA A 87 0.61 -5.54 26.18
C ALA A 87 -0.23 -5.57 24.91
N LEU A 88 -0.04 -6.58 24.06
CA LEU A 88 -0.86 -6.78 22.85
C LEU A 88 -2.23 -7.34 23.28
N VAL A 89 -3.27 -6.49 23.16
CA VAL A 89 -4.63 -6.83 23.62
C VAL A 89 -5.42 -7.52 22.52
N ARG A 90 -5.40 -6.97 21.31
CA ARG A 90 -6.28 -7.42 20.25
C ARG A 90 -5.68 -7.11 18.87
N ILE A 91 -5.93 -8.01 17.93
CA ILE A 91 -5.69 -7.83 16.51
C ILE A 91 -7.05 -7.88 15.82
N SER A 92 -7.41 -6.81 15.11
CA SER A 92 -8.67 -6.79 14.34
C SER A 92 -8.52 -7.66 13.09
N PRO A 93 -9.47 -8.54 12.81
CA PRO A 93 -9.47 -9.34 11.59
C PRO A 93 -9.85 -8.50 10.36
N ASP A 94 -10.54 -7.36 10.57
CA ASP A 94 -11.07 -6.55 9.49
C ASP A 94 -9.99 -5.69 8.86
N PRO A 95 -9.86 -5.72 7.52
CA PRO A 95 -8.90 -4.88 6.82
C PRO A 95 -9.36 -3.43 6.77
N VAL A 96 -8.47 -2.51 7.10
CA VAL A 96 -8.66 -1.07 6.94
C VAL A 96 -7.81 -0.59 5.78
N TYR A 97 -8.43 0.09 4.81
CA TYR A 97 -7.71 0.71 3.71
C TYR A 97 -7.46 2.19 4.01
N GLN A 98 -6.20 2.52 4.26
CA GLN A 98 -5.77 3.89 4.53
C GLN A 98 -4.45 4.18 3.83
N ASP A 99 -4.28 5.39 3.28
CA ASP A 99 -3.06 5.87 2.60
C ASP A 99 -2.54 4.96 1.48
N GLY A 100 -3.45 4.21 0.84
CA GLY A 100 -3.10 3.31 -0.25
C GLY A 100 -2.63 1.93 0.18
N VAL A 101 -2.72 1.62 1.48
CA VAL A 101 -2.30 0.34 2.07
C VAL A 101 -3.49 -0.33 2.75
N TYR A 102 -3.61 -1.65 2.56
CA TYR A 102 -4.49 -2.47 3.37
C TYR A 102 -3.76 -2.84 4.66
N SER A 103 -4.30 -2.39 5.77
CA SER A 103 -3.73 -2.62 7.10
C SER A 103 -4.73 -3.32 7.99
N ARG A 104 -4.25 -4.07 8.97
CA ARG A 104 -5.05 -4.56 10.10
C ARG A 104 -4.78 -3.70 11.32
N GLU A 105 -5.79 -3.52 12.15
CA GLU A 105 -5.63 -2.78 13.38
C GLU A 105 -5.08 -3.69 14.48
N ILE A 106 -4.07 -3.22 15.17
CA ILE A 106 -3.54 -3.83 16.39
C ILE A 106 -3.75 -2.87 17.54
N PHE A 107 -4.15 -3.40 18.67
CA PHE A 107 -4.41 -2.66 19.89
C PHE A 107 -3.46 -3.12 20.97
N ILE A 108 -2.71 -2.17 21.52
CA ILE A 108 -1.84 -2.39 22.66
C ILE A 108 -2.31 -1.55 23.83
N ASN A 109 -2.19 -2.09 25.04
CA ASN A 109 -2.42 -1.33 26.26
C ASN A 109 -1.10 -0.97 26.90
N ILE A 110 -0.92 0.32 27.18
CA ILE A 110 0.30 0.86 27.79
C ILE A 110 0.23 0.90 29.33
N TYR A 111 -0.95 0.65 29.90
CA TYR A 111 -1.16 0.63 31.34
C TYR A 111 -1.27 -0.80 31.87
N GLU A 112 -0.68 -1.05 33.04
CA GLU A 112 -0.72 -2.37 33.70
C GLU A 112 -2.15 -2.78 34.11
N ASP A 113 -3.02 -1.79 34.40
CA ASP A 113 -4.40 -2.02 34.81
C ASP A 113 -5.35 -2.39 33.64
N MET A 114 -4.82 -2.45 32.41
CA MET A 114 -5.57 -2.75 31.19
C MET A 114 -6.79 -1.84 30.98
N SER A 115 -6.74 -0.59 31.49
CA SER A 115 -7.81 0.37 31.31
C SER A 115 -7.96 0.79 29.85
N GLU A 116 -9.18 1.13 29.42
CA GLU A 116 -9.46 1.59 28.05
C GLU A 116 -8.69 2.87 27.69
N GLU A 117 -8.38 3.71 28.68
CA GLU A 117 -7.60 4.93 28.50
C GLU A 117 -6.15 4.66 28.04
N GLY A 118 -5.60 3.49 28.39
CA GLY A 118 -4.26 3.02 27.99
C GLY A 118 -4.22 2.40 26.60
N GLU A 119 -5.37 2.13 25.98
CA GLU A 119 -5.40 1.47 24.68
C GLU A 119 -4.90 2.39 23.57
N ARG A 120 -3.94 1.89 22.78
CA ARG A 120 -3.38 2.56 21.61
C ARG A 120 -3.57 1.69 20.38
N ARG A 121 -4.11 2.30 19.33
CA ARG A 121 -4.35 1.67 18.03
C ARG A 121 -3.18 1.93 17.09
N PHE A 122 -2.68 0.88 16.45
CA PHE A 122 -1.73 0.96 15.37
C PHE A 122 -2.21 0.20 14.15
N LEU A 123 -1.77 0.63 12.98
CA LEU A 123 -2.05 0.02 11.69
C LEU A 123 -0.84 -0.83 11.27
N LEU A 124 -1.06 -2.12 11.07
CA LEU A 124 -0.06 -3.05 10.57
C LEU A 124 -0.40 -3.43 9.13
N ASP A 125 0.56 -3.27 8.21
CA ASP A 125 0.41 -3.69 6.81
C ASP A 125 0.04 -5.18 6.74
N MET A 126 -1.01 -5.52 5.99
CA MET A 126 -1.47 -6.91 5.83
C MET A 126 -0.44 -7.80 5.13
N ALA A 127 0.51 -7.22 4.38
CA ALA A 127 1.61 -7.97 3.79
C ALA A 127 2.67 -8.41 4.82
N LYS A 128 2.55 -7.98 6.08
CA LYS A 128 3.45 -8.33 7.17
C LYS A 128 2.71 -9.20 8.19
N ASP A 129 3.31 -10.34 8.48
CA ASP A 129 2.77 -11.24 9.49
C ASP A 129 3.16 -10.78 10.90
N ILE A 130 2.28 -11.05 11.84
CA ILE A 130 2.51 -10.90 13.26
C ILE A 130 2.43 -12.28 13.90
N ASP A 131 3.34 -12.56 14.82
CA ASP A 131 3.28 -13.78 15.60
C ASP A 131 2.12 -13.70 16.59
N GLU A 132 1.10 -14.53 16.38
CA GLU A 132 -0.06 -14.62 17.28
C GLU A 132 0.33 -15.06 18.72
N GLY A 133 1.49 -15.69 18.90
CA GLY A 133 2.05 -16.02 20.20
C GLY A 133 2.42 -14.81 21.07
N LEU A 134 2.38 -13.60 20.50
CA LEU A 134 2.59 -12.34 21.22
C LEU A 134 1.33 -11.80 21.91
N MET A 135 0.16 -12.42 21.70
CA MET A 135 -1.08 -12.01 22.35
C MET A 135 -0.96 -12.10 23.87
N GLY A 136 -1.36 -11.02 24.56
CA GLY A 136 -1.29 -10.90 26.01
C GLY A 136 0.11 -10.72 26.58
N ARG A 137 1.15 -10.59 25.73
CA ARG A 137 2.52 -10.32 26.15
C ARG A 137 2.88 -8.85 25.94
N ASP A 138 3.84 -8.39 26.71
CA ASP A 138 4.45 -7.08 26.49
C ASP A 138 5.26 -7.08 25.21
N ILE A 139 4.98 -6.14 24.35
CA ILE A 139 5.65 -5.93 23.07
C ILE A 139 6.17 -4.49 22.96
N VAL A 140 7.20 -4.33 22.17
CA VAL A 140 7.72 -3.03 21.75
C VAL A 140 7.23 -2.79 20.33
N VAL A 141 6.37 -1.81 20.15
CA VAL A 141 5.92 -1.36 18.81
C VAL A 141 6.72 -0.15 18.41
N THR A 142 7.52 -0.29 17.37
CA THR A 142 8.16 0.84 16.69
C THR A 142 7.17 1.39 15.67
N SER A 143 6.76 2.64 15.80
CA SER A 143 5.73 3.26 14.96
C SER A 143 6.19 4.57 14.33
N HIS A 144 5.60 4.88 13.16
CA HIS A 144 5.61 6.22 12.57
C HIS A 144 4.15 6.68 12.45
N GLY A 145 3.78 7.70 13.23
CA GLY A 145 2.37 8.06 13.38
C GLY A 145 1.55 6.90 13.91
N SER A 146 0.52 6.50 13.18
CA SER A 146 -0.34 5.36 13.49
C SER A 146 0.15 4.02 12.91
N TYR A 147 1.19 4.02 12.07
CA TYR A 147 1.67 2.81 11.39
C TYR A 147 2.75 2.09 12.21
N ALA A 148 2.53 0.80 12.44
CA ALA A 148 3.52 -0.07 13.06
C ALA A 148 4.61 -0.45 12.05
N LEU A 149 5.86 -0.09 12.35
CA LEU A 149 7.03 -0.39 11.52
C LEU A 149 7.72 -1.68 11.93
N GLY A 150 7.65 -2.00 13.22
CA GLY A 150 8.24 -3.18 13.81
C GLY A 150 7.52 -3.55 15.10
N ILE A 151 7.43 -4.85 15.36
CA ILE A 151 6.86 -5.40 16.58
C ILE A 151 7.84 -6.44 17.09
N GLU A 152 8.28 -6.27 18.33
CA GLU A 152 9.25 -7.16 18.99
C GLU A 152 8.71 -7.50 20.39
N ALA A 153 9.02 -8.69 20.90
CA ALA A 153 8.69 -9.05 22.29
C ALA A 153 9.51 -8.16 23.25
N ALA A 154 8.86 -7.60 24.26
CA ALA A 154 9.57 -6.87 25.29
C ALA A 154 10.39 -7.85 26.13
N GLY A 155 11.71 -7.72 26.12
CA GLY A 155 12.61 -8.58 26.91
C GLY A 155 13.29 -9.70 26.12
N ALA A 156 13.34 -9.64 24.78
CA ALA A 156 14.19 -10.47 23.95
C ALA A 156 15.61 -9.91 23.84
#